data_1b6df7720f00d244b919e74d0ab19b49
#
_entry.id   1b6df7720f00d244b919e74d0ab19b49
#
_cell.length_a   1.000
_cell.length_b   1.000
_cell.length_c   1.000
_cell.angle_alpha   90.00
_cell.angle_beta   90.00
_cell.angle_gamma   90.00
#
_symmetry.space_group_name_H-M   'P 1'
#
loop_
_entity.id
_entity.type
_entity.pdbx_description
1 polymer ?
#
loop_
_entity_poly.entity_id
_entity_poly.type
_entity_poly.pdbx_seq_one_letter_code
_entity_poly.pdbx_strand_id
1 'polypeptide(L)'
;MIHSAVAETKHSHKPRPSKLGAVCEGLLFRIFPQPAGENESGFVVAFASAHPGAGVTEVTRTLAKALRQGGGQLAVALSYGSLVRDALRPNGWDAGPSGDEGNDWHTIQGVLANAIERLRRQYRYVLIDCAPISETQDAARLAPLVDGIVLVVEANRTRKDQILNAERNLESANGLILGHVLNKRTYAVPDLFHRIMTAAGI
;
A
#
# COMPACT_ATOMS: atom_id res chain seq x y z
N MET A 1 32.59 -26.43 -45.90
CA MET A 1 33.03 -25.58 -44.80
C MET A 1 31.79 -25.08 -44.09
N ILE A 2 31.44 -25.68 -42.99
CA ILE A 2 30.22 -25.37 -42.22
C ILE A 2 30.71 -24.66 -40.94
N HIS A 3 30.41 -23.36 -40.82
CA HIS A 3 30.68 -22.63 -39.60
C HIS A 3 29.50 -22.81 -38.65
N SER A 4 29.78 -23.55 -37.59
CA SER A 4 28.91 -23.67 -36.41
C SER A 4 28.97 -22.37 -35.60
N ALA A 5 27.85 -21.64 -35.52
CA ALA A 5 27.66 -20.56 -34.61
C ALA A 5 27.11 -21.11 -33.29
N VAL A 6 27.98 -21.13 -32.25
CA VAL A 6 27.58 -21.42 -30.87
C VAL A 6 26.91 -20.17 -30.30
N ALA A 7 25.61 -20.25 -30.05
CA ALA A 7 24.86 -19.21 -29.33
C ALA A 7 25.17 -19.32 -27.86
N GLU A 8 25.93 -18.37 -27.31
CA GLU A 8 26.07 -18.17 -25.87
C GLU A 8 24.75 -17.69 -25.26
N THR A 9 24.11 -18.57 -24.51
CA THR A 9 22.98 -18.21 -23.64
C THR A 9 23.50 -17.36 -22.48
N LYS A 10 23.34 -16.04 -22.56
CA LYS A 10 23.53 -15.15 -21.42
C LYS A 10 22.52 -15.55 -20.32
N HIS A 11 23.02 -16.17 -19.29
CA HIS A 11 22.29 -16.38 -18.03
C HIS A 11 21.97 -14.99 -17.45
N SER A 12 20.71 -14.59 -17.57
CA SER A 12 20.16 -13.42 -16.89
C SER A 12 20.24 -13.67 -15.38
N HIS A 13 21.20 -13.06 -14.75
CA HIS A 13 21.36 -13.07 -13.29
C HIS A 13 20.20 -12.28 -12.70
N LYS A 14 19.12 -12.97 -12.30
CA LYS A 14 18.03 -12.37 -11.53
C LYS A 14 18.63 -11.82 -10.23
N PRO A 15 18.58 -10.50 -9.95
CA PRO A 15 19.13 -9.98 -8.71
C PRO A 15 18.42 -10.65 -7.53
N ARG A 16 19.19 -11.13 -6.55
CA ARG A 16 18.65 -11.69 -5.31
C ARG A 16 17.71 -10.64 -4.70
N PRO A 17 16.46 -11.00 -4.34
CA PRO A 17 15.54 -10.06 -3.71
C PRO A 17 16.21 -9.50 -2.44
N SER A 18 16.17 -8.19 -2.26
CA SER A 18 16.58 -7.58 -1.00
C SER A 18 15.75 -8.20 0.13
N LYS A 19 16.27 -8.26 1.37
CA LYS A 19 15.51 -8.80 2.53
C LYS A 19 14.11 -8.17 2.64
N LEU A 20 13.97 -6.91 2.25
CA LEU A 20 12.71 -6.18 2.15
C LEU A 20 11.79 -6.76 1.04
N GLY A 21 12.34 -7.16 -0.11
CA GLY A 21 11.57 -7.76 -1.22
C GLY A 21 10.89 -9.07 -0.83
N ALA A 22 11.62 -9.97 -0.14
CA ALA A 22 11.05 -11.24 0.30
C ALA A 22 9.93 -11.08 1.35
N VAL A 23 10.04 -10.09 2.25
CA VAL A 23 8.99 -9.76 3.22
C VAL A 23 7.78 -9.16 2.50
N CYS A 24 8.00 -8.31 1.49
CA CYS A 24 6.92 -7.74 0.69
C CYS A 24 6.15 -8.80 -0.11
N GLU A 25 6.83 -9.80 -0.68
CA GLU A 25 6.16 -10.91 -1.38
C GLU A 25 5.20 -11.66 -0.45
N GLY A 26 5.60 -11.97 0.78
CA GLY A 26 4.72 -12.61 1.77
C GLY A 26 3.50 -11.74 2.18
N LEU A 27 3.67 -10.43 2.25
CA LEU A 27 2.58 -9.48 2.51
C LEU A 27 1.63 -9.37 1.31
N LEU A 28 2.16 -9.36 0.09
CA LEU A 28 1.37 -9.27 -1.13
C LEU A 28 0.36 -10.42 -1.23
N PHE A 29 0.77 -11.65 -0.98
CA PHE A 29 -0.13 -12.82 -1.00
C PHE A 29 -1.23 -12.78 0.07
N ARG A 30 -1.02 -12.06 1.16
CA ARG A 30 -1.99 -11.97 2.27
C ARG A 30 -2.96 -10.81 2.14
N ILE A 31 -2.48 -9.67 1.61
CA ILE A 31 -3.26 -8.43 1.51
C ILE A 31 -3.99 -8.35 0.18
N PHE A 32 -3.34 -8.77 -0.90
CA PHE A 32 -3.89 -8.60 -2.25
C PHE A 32 -4.39 -9.93 -2.79
N PRO A 33 -5.67 -9.99 -3.21
CA PRO A 33 -6.20 -11.18 -3.86
C PRO A 33 -5.45 -11.46 -5.15
N GLN A 34 -5.20 -12.75 -5.42
CA GLN A 34 -4.65 -13.15 -6.72
C GLN A 34 -5.73 -12.95 -7.79
N PRO A 35 -5.36 -12.45 -8.97
CA PRO A 35 -6.33 -12.22 -10.04
C PRO A 35 -6.96 -13.55 -10.48
N ALA A 36 -8.26 -13.65 -10.39
CA ALA A 36 -9.01 -14.82 -10.89
C ALA A 36 -9.37 -14.68 -12.37
N GLY A 37 -9.25 -13.46 -12.97
CA GLY A 37 -9.55 -13.20 -14.38
C GLY A 37 -9.11 -11.82 -14.86
N GLU A 38 -9.14 -11.61 -16.17
CA GLU A 38 -8.73 -10.35 -16.82
C GLU A 38 -9.72 -9.18 -16.62
N ASN A 39 -10.96 -9.46 -16.22
CA ASN A 39 -12.06 -8.48 -16.13
C ASN A 39 -12.44 -8.08 -14.71
N GLU A 40 -11.62 -8.37 -13.70
CA GLU A 40 -11.92 -7.93 -12.34
C GLU A 40 -11.60 -6.46 -12.12
N SER A 41 -12.49 -5.78 -11.39
CA SER A 41 -12.28 -4.41 -10.89
C SER A 41 -10.99 -4.32 -10.07
N GLY A 42 -10.28 -3.20 -10.18
CA GLY A 42 -9.05 -2.98 -9.42
C GLY A 42 -9.27 -3.02 -7.91
N PHE A 43 -8.31 -3.54 -7.17
CA PHE A 43 -8.34 -3.67 -5.72
C PHE A 43 -7.68 -2.45 -5.06
N VAL A 44 -8.41 -1.76 -4.19
CA VAL A 44 -7.99 -0.49 -3.58
C VAL A 44 -7.75 -0.68 -2.08
N VAL A 45 -6.55 -0.37 -1.61
CA VAL A 45 -6.17 -0.50 -0.20
C VAL A 45 -5.63 0.81 0.33
N ALA A 46 -6.19 1.26 1.45
CA ALA A 46 -5.64 2.38 2.20
C ALA A 46 -4.61 1.90 3.23
N PHE A 47 -3.53 2.64 3.39
CA PHE A 47 -2.51 2.40 4.40
C PHE A 47 -2.50 3.57 5.36
N ALA A 48 -2.60 3.29 6.66
CA ALA A 48 -2.60 4.30 7.71
C ALA A 48 -1.77 3.85 8.90
N SER A 49 -1.50 4.74 9.84
CA SER A 49 -0.86 4.41 11.11
C SER A 49 -1.56 5.11 12.26
N ALA A 50 -1.37 4.60 13.47
CA ALA A 50 -1.92 5.21 14.69
C ALA A 50 -1.26 6.56 15.02
N HIS A 51 0.04 6.72 14.71
CA HIS A 51 0.83 7.93 15.00
C HIS A 51 1.83 8.22 13.88
N PRO A 52 2.37 9.47 13.81
CA PRO A 52 3.35 9.84 12.79
C PRO A 52 4.66 9.06 12.92
N GLY A 53 5.32 8.89 11.77
CA GLY A 53 6.64 8.29 11.69
C GLY A 53 6.66 6.76 11.58
N ALA A 54 5.53 6.07 11.58
CA ALA A 54 5.49 4.60 11.44
C ALA A 54 6.00 4.08 10.08
N GLY A 55 6.16 4.96 9.07
CA GLY A 55 6.72 4.63 7.77
C GLY A 55 5.68 4.15 6.74
N VAL A 56 4.45 4.64 6.82
CA VAL A 56 3.35 4.32 5.89
C VAL A 56 3.79 4.54 4.45
N THR A 57 4.31 5.71 4.13
CA THR A 57 4.77 6.08 2.78
C THR A 57 5.82 5.12 2.22
N GLU A 58 6.78 4.70 3.06
CA GLU A 58 7.83 3.76 2.66
C GLU A 58 7.25 2.38 2.36
N VAL A 59 6.38 1.88 3.24
CA VAL A 59 5.69 0.59 3.07
C VAL A 59 4.86 0.62 1.79
N THR A 60 4.02 1.63 1.60
CA THR A 60 3.13 1.76 0.44
C THR A 60 3.91 1.80 -0.89
N ARG A 61 4.98 2.61 -0.96
CA ARG A 61 5.84 2.70 -2.15
C ARG A 61 6.58 1.39 -2.44
N THR A 62 7.06 0.72 -1.40
CA THR A 62 7.78 -0.55 -1.54
C THR A 62 6.85 -1.66 -2.05
N LEU A 63 5.64 -1.75 -1.49
CA LEU A 63 4.63 -2.70 -1.96
C LEU A 63 4.20 -2.43 -3.40
N ALA A 64 3.95 -1.17 -3.78
CA ALA A 64 3.61 -0.82 -5.15
C ALA A 64 4.75 -1.18 -6.14
N LYS A 65 6.01 -0.98 -5.74
CA LYS A 65 7.16 -1.41 -6.54
C LYS A 65 7.23 -2.92 -6.70
N ALA A 66 6.98 -3.69 -5.64
CA ALA A 66 6.98 -5.14 -5.66
C ALA A 66 5.85 -5.70 -6.56
N LEU A 67 4.64 -5.13 -6.47
CA LEU A 67 3.50 -5.47 -7.34
C LEU A 67 3.82 -5.26 -8.82
N ARG A 68 4.49 -4.17 -9.17
CA ARG A 68 4.90 -3.90 -10.57
C ARG A 68 5.95 -4.89 -11.09
N GLN A 69 6.83 -5.38 -10.22
CA GLN A 69 7.90 -6.33 -10.59
C GLN A 69 7.40 -7.77 -10.71
N GLY A 70 6.32 -8.12 -10.03
CA GLY A 70 5.81 -9.49 -9.92
C GLY A 70 4.95 -9.99 -11.09
N GLY A 71 4.85 -9.27 -12.22
CA GLY A 71 4.10 -9.79 -13.36
C GLY A 71 3.44 -8.75 -14.27
N GLY A 72 3.96 -7.53 -14.34
CA GLY A 72 3.45 -6.51 -15.27
C GLY A 72 2.09 -5.94 -14.88
N GLN A 73 1.66 -6.16 -13.65
CA GLN A 73 0.36 -5.67 -13.16
C GLN A 73 0.42 -4.16 -12.91
N LEU A 74 -0.59 -3.45 -13.40
CA LEU A 74 -0.74 -2.02 -13.19
C LEU A 74 -1.03 -1.75 -11.71
N ALA A 75 -0.02 -1.29 -10.96
CA ALA A 75 -0.15 -0.85 -9.58
C ALA A 75 0.23 0.62 -9.45
N VAL A 76 -0.53 1.37 -8.68
CA VAL A 76 -0.26 2.77 -8.37
C VAL A 76 -0.22 2.98 -6.87
N ALA A 77 0.69 3.83 -6.40
CA ALA A 77 0.70 4.35 -5.03
C ALA A 77 0.57 5.87 -5.11
N LEU A 78 -0.38 6.41 -4.35
CA LEU A 78 -0.64 7.85 -4.28
C LEU A 78 -0.96 8.25 -2.84
N SER A 79 -0.69 9.50 -2.48
CA SER A 79 -1.12 10.04 -1.19
C SER A 79 -2.60 10.45 -1.23
N TYR A 80 -3.28 10.41 -0.08
CA TYR A 80 -4.63 10.93 0.06
C TYR A 80 -4.75 12.37 -0.46
N GLY A 81 -3.79 13.23 -0.10
CA GLY A 81 -3.77 14.61 -0.58
C GLY A 81 -3.62 14.75 -2.10
N SER A 82 -2.91 13.83 -2.77
CA SER A 82 -2.86 13.81 -4.23
C SER A 82 -4.17 13.34 -4.83
N LEU A 83 -4.80 12.32 -4.25
CA LEU A 83 -6.11 11.83 -4.67
C LEU A 83 -7.16 12.95 -4.60
N VAL A 84 -7.25 13.67 -3.49
CA VAL A 84 -8.18 14.79 -3.31
C VAL A 84 -7.90 15.90 -4.31
N ARG A 85 -6.64 16.29 -4.48
CA ARG A 85 -6.24 17.35 -5.41
C ARG A 85 -6.60 17.02 -6.85
N ASP A 86 -6.35 15.79 -7.26
CA ASP A 86 -6.66 15.33 -8.62
C ASP A 86 -8.17 15.19 -8.82
N ALA A 87 -8.89 14.78 -7.79
CA ALA A 87 -10.35 14.68 -7.79
C ALA A 87 -11.05 16.06 -7.91
N LEU A 88 -10.47 17.10 -7.35
CA LEU A 88 -11.02 18.47 -7.35
C LEU A 88 -10.56 19.33 -8.55
N ARG A 89 -9.75 18.82 -9.48
CA ARG A 89 -9.31 19.60 -10.67
C ARG A 89 -10.44 19.77 -11.67
N PRO A 90 -10.72 21.02 -12.15
CA PRO A 90 -11.85 21.32 -13.03
C PRO A 90 -11.84 20.60 -14.38
N ASN A 91 -10.68 20.18 -14.90
CA ASN A 91 -10.49 19.62 -16.25
C ASN A 91 -10.04 18.16 -16.29
N GLY A 92 -9.95 17.49 -15.17
CA GLY A 92 -9.47 16.10 -15.11
C GLY A 92 -10.51 15.11 -14.61
N TRP A 93 -11.51 15.61 -13.93
CA TRP A 93 -12.54 14.84 -13.26
C TRP A 93 -13.84 15.65 -13.38
N ASP A 94 -14.92 15.03 -13.81
CA ASP A 94 -16.22 15.69 -13.86
C ASP A 94 -16.52 16.24 -12.45
N ALA A 95 -16.21 17.52 -12.26
CA ALA A 95 -16.57 18.23 -11.06
C ALA A 95 -18.09 18.18 -10.97
N GLY A 96 -18.60 17.61 -9.89
CA GLY A 96 -19.99 17.80 -9.53
C GLY A 96 -20.32 19.29 -9.46
N PRO A 97 -21.58 19.67 -9.28
CA PRO A 97 -22.10 20.99 -9.56
C PRO A 97 -21.21 22.11 -9.02
N SER A 98 -20.77 22.95 -9.95
CA SER A 98 -20.06 24.19 -9.70
C SER A 98 -20.99 25.17 -8.98
N GLY A 99 -20.89 25.23 -7.68
CA GLY A 99 -21.58 26.18 -6.83
C GLY A 99 -20.76 26.39 -5.56
N ASP A 100 -20.86 27.57 -4.99
CA ASP A 100 -20.14 28.09 -3.80
C ASP A 100 -20.36 27.29 -2.51
N GLU A 101 -20.92 26.07 -2.60
CA GLU A 101 -21.20 25.12 -1.54
C GLU A 101 -20.12 24.02 -1.40
N GLY A 102 -18.92 24.21 -1.97
CA GLY A 102 -17.89 23.22 -2.19
C GLY A 102 -17.17 22.68 -0.93
N ASN A 103 -17.66 22.90 0.26
CA ASN A 103 -17.08 22.38 1.50
C ASN A 103 -18.03 21.42 2.25
N ASP A 104 -19.12 20.99 1.62
CA ASP A 104 -19.98 19.96 2.19
C ASP A 104 -19.29 18.60 2.07
N TRP A 105 -19.16 17.92 3.21
CA TRP A 105 -18.51 16.63 3.30
C TRP A 105 -19.12 15.57 2.35
N HIS A 106 -20.42 15.64 2.06
CA HIS A 106 -21.10 14.77 1.10
C HIS A 106 -20.57 14.96 -0.32
N THR A 107 -20.28 16.19 -0.72
CA THR A 107 -19.67 16.51 -2.01
C THR A 107 -18.27 15.93 -2.11
N ILE A 108 -17.44 16.07 -1.07
CA ILE A 108 -16.08 15.50 -1.01
C ILE A 108 -16.13 13.97 -1.09
N GLN A 109 -17.07 13.34 -0.39
CA GLN A 109 -17.21 11.89 -0.40
C GLN A 109 -17.60 11.36 -1.80
N GLY A 110 -18.52 12.03 -2.48
CA GLY A 110 -18.93 11.71 -3.85
C GLY A 110 -17.78 11.86 -4.85
N VAL A 111 -17.01 12.93 -4.73
CA VAL A 111 -15.84 13.20 -5.56
C VAL A 111 -14.76 12.13 -5.34
N LEU A 112 -14.49 11.74 -4.09
CA LEU A 112 -13.54 10.67 -3.76
C LEU A 112 -14.01 9.32 -4.31
N ALA A 113 -15.30 8.98 -4.17
CA ALA A 113 -15.86 7.74 -4.70
C ALA A 113 -15.65 7.63 -6.21
N ASN A 114 -15.99 8.70 -6.96
CA ASN A 114 -15.77 8.76 -8.40
C ASN A 114 -14.28 8.61 -8.77
N ALA A 115 -13.41 9.27 -8.00
CA ALA A 115 -11.96 9.17 -8.19
C ALA A 115 -11.45 7.73 -8.02
N ILE A 116 -11.88 7.05 -6.98
CA ILE A 116 -11.51 5.67 -6.68
C ILE A 116 -12.03 4.73 -7.76
N GLU A 117 -13.28 4.89 -8.20
CA GLU A 117 -13.85 4.07 -9.28
C GLU A 117 -13.09 4.22 -10.61
N ARG A 118 -12.60 5.41 -10.93
CA ARG A 118 -11.74 5.61 -12.12
C ARG A 118 -10.40 4.92 -11.96
N LEU A 119 -9.79 4.99 -10.77
CA LEU A 119 -8.54 4.29 -10.49
C LEU A 119 -8.72 2.77 -10.58
N ARG A 120 -9.84 2.21 -10.11
CA ARG A 120 -10.19 0.79 -10.23
C ARG A 120 -10.23 0.30 -11.69
N ARG A 121 -10.66 1.17 -12.60
CA ARG A 121 -10.71 0.84 -14.04
C ARG A 121 -9.34 0.91 -14.72
N GLN A 122 -8.42 1.70 -14.18
CA GLN A 122 -7.10 1.93 -14.79
C GLN A 122 -6.01 1.04 -14.20
N TYR A 123 -6.15 0.67 -12.93
CA TYR A 123 -5.12 -0.05 -12.19
C TYR A 123 -5.68 -1.30 -11.54
N ARG A 124 -4.87 -2.36 -11.58
CA ARG A 124 -5.20 -3.61 -10.89
C ARG A 124 -5.09 -3.46 -9.37
N TYR A 125 -4.12 -2.70 -8.91
CA TYR A 125 -3.90 -2.41 -7.51
C TYR A 125 -3.69 -0.92 -7.28
N VAL A 126 -4.47 -0.37 -6.36
CA VAL A 126 -4.38 1.03 -5.94
C VAL A 126 -4.03 1.05 -4.45
N LEU A 127 -2.91 1.67 -4.12
CA LEU A 127 -2.44 1.82 -2.75
C LEU A 127 -2.51 3.29 -2.37
N ILE A 128 -3.27 3.61 -1.33
CA ILE A 128 -3.46 5.00 -0.87
C ILE A 128 -2.72 5.19 0.44
N ASP A 129 -1.75 6.09 0.43
CA ASP A 129 -0.97 6.51 1.60
C ASP A 129 -1.74 7.60 2.36
N CYS A 130 -2.20 7.29 3.56
CA CYS A 130 -2.93 8.19 4.44
C CYS A 130 -2.03 8.77 5.53
N ALA A 131 -2.35 9.98 5.96
CA ALA A 131 -1.76 10.56 7.14
C ALA A 131 -2.13 9.76 8.41
N PRO A 132 -1.40 9.94 9.53
CA PRO A 132 -1.69 9.25 10.79
C PRO A 132 -3.11 9.54 11.30
N ILE A 133 -3.78 8.51 11.82
CA ILE A 133 -5.16 8.61 12.35
C ILE A 133 -5.24 9.59 13.53
N SER A 134 -4.12 9.75 14.28
CA SER A 134 -4.05 10.74 15.35
C SER A 134 -4.07 12.20 14.87
N GLU A 135 -3.79 12.46 13.59
CA GLU A 135 -3.67 13.81 13.04
C GLU A 135 -4.81 14.17 12.09
N THR A 136 -5.32 13.18 11.32
CA THR A 136 -6.33 13.42 10.29
C THR A 136 -7.40 12.34 10.26
N GLN A 137 -8.52 12.63 9.58
CA GLN A 137 -9.62 11.70 9.32
C GLN A 137 -9.52 11.04 7.91
N ASP A 138 -8.37 11.12 7.26
CA ASP A 138 -8.20 10.69 5.86
C ASP A 138 -8.57 9.21 5.68
N ALA A 139 -8.02 8.33 6.52
CA ALA A 139 -8.28 6.91 6.46
C ALA A 139 -9.75 6.57 6.77
N ALA A 140 -10.37 7.28 7.73
CA ALA A 140 -11.78 7.10 8.07
C ALA A 140 -12.71 7.56 6.92
N ARG A 141 -12.35 8.62 6.18
CA ARG A 141 -13.09 9.06 5.00
C ARG A 141 -13.00 8.08 3.84
N LEU A 142 -11.87 7.40 3.69
CA LEU A 142 -11.68 6.37 2.68
C LEU A 142 -12.30 5.03 3.07
N ALA A 143 -12.50 4.76 4.35
CA ALA A 143 -12.94 3.49 4.88
C ALA A 143 -14.12 2.84 4.12
N PRO A 144 -15.21 3.55 3.83
CA PRO A 144 -16.35 2.99 3.10
C PRO A 144 -16.14 2.90 1.57
N LEU A 145 -15.02 3.40 1.03
CA LEU A 145 -14.77 3.52 -0.42
C LEU A 145 -13.70 2.54 -0.93
N VAL A 146 -12.92 1.97 -0.02
CA VAL A 146 -11.82 1.07 -0.33
C VAL A 146 -12.17 -0.38 0.02
N ASP A 147 -11.44 -1.34 -0.56
CA ASP A 147 -11.66 -2.77 -0.28
C ASP A 147 -11.09 -3.18 1.08
N GLY A 148 -10.21 -2.35 1.64
CA GLY A 148 -9.74 -2.52 3.00
C GLY A 148 -8.62 -1.58 3.38
N ILE A 149 -8.26 -1.65 4.66
CA ILE A 149 -7.27 -0.78 5.28
C ILE A 149 -6.20 -1.64 5.93
N VAL A 150 -4.95 -1.24 5.76
CA VAL A 150 -3.80 -1.85 6.41
C VAL A 150 -3.21 -0.86 7.40
N LEU A 151 -3.08 -1.27 8.67
CA LEU A 151 -2.43 -0.47 9.69
C LEU A 151 -0.92 -0.75 9.73
N VAL A 152 -0.12 0.29 9.53
CA VAL A 152 1.33 0.23 9.69
C VAL A 152 1.69 0.55 11.14
N VAL A 153 2.31 -0.43 11.81
CA VAL A 153 2.68 -0.39 13.22
C VAL A 153 4.21 -0.27 13.33
N GLU A 154 4.69 0.73 14.04
CA GLU A 154 6.13 0.86 14.32
C GLU A 154 6.53 -0.05 15.48
N ALA A 155 7.45 -0.98 15.22
CA ALA A 155 7.95 -1.90 16.24
C ALA A 155 8.60 -1.13 17.40
N ASN A 156 8.36 -1.58 18.62
CA ASN A 156 8.89 -1.01 19.86
C ASN A 156 8.46 0.44 20.19
N ARG A 157 7.56 1.04 19.38
CA ARG A 157 7.09 2.42 19.60
C ARG A 157 5.57 2.52 19.67
N THR A 158 4.83 1.85 18.77
CA THR A 158 3.38 1.89 18.79
C THR A 158 2.84 1.07 19.95
N ARG A 159 2.05 1.68 20.82
CA ARG A 159 1.43 1.03 21.97
C ARG A 159 0.17 0.27 21.52
N LYS A 160 -0.17 -0.78 22.28
CA LYS A 160 -1.36 -1.60 22.01
C LYS A 160 -2.66 -0.77 22.06
N ASP A 161 -2.77 0.15 23.01
CA ASP A 161 -3.93 1.05 23.16
C ASP A 161 -4.10 1.96 21.94
N GLN A 162 -3.01 2.45 21.36
CA GLN A 162 -3.03 3.25 20.12
C GLN A 162 -3.52 2.44 18.92
N ILE A 163 -3.11 1.19 18.80
CA ILE A 163 -3.59 0.29 17.74
C ILE A 163 -5.10 0.05 17.90
N LEU A 164 -5.54 -0.33 19.10
CA LEU A 164 -6.95 -0.59 19.36
C LEU A 164 -7.84 0.65 19.14
N ASN A 165 -7.36 1.84 19.46
CA ASN A 165 -8.09 3.08 19.20
C ASN A 165 -8.16 3.39 17.70
N ALA A 166 -7.08 3.14 16.96
CA ALA A 166 -7.07 3.28 15.50
C ALA A 166 -8.03 2.29 14.84
N GLU A 167 -8.04 1.04 15.27
CA GLU A 167 -9.00 0.01 14.79
C GLU A 167 -10.44 0.45 15.01
N ARG A 168 -10.80 0.82 16.24
CA ARG A 168 -12.15 1.29 16.57
C ARG A 168 -12.58 2.50 15.73
N ASN A 169 -11.67 3.45 15.50
CA ASN A 169 -11.94 4.60 14.66
C ASN A 169 -12.30 4.18 13.23
N LEU A 170 -11.53 3.28 12.64
CA LEU A 170 -11.75 2.79 11.28
C LEU A 170 -12.99 1.90 11.17
N GLU A 171 -13.23 1.01 12.14
CA GLU A 171 -14.42 0.18 12.20
C GLU A 171 -15.70 1.02 12.34
N SER A 172 -15.66 2.08 13.16
CA SER A 172 -16.78 3.03 13.31
C SER A 172 -17.08 3.78 12.01
N ALA A 173 -16.09 3.88 11.11
CA ALA A 173 -16.25 4.44 9.77
C ALA A 173 -16.58 3.37 8.70
N ASN A 174 -17.01 2.16 9.10
CA ASN A 174 -17.27 1.00 8.23
C ASN A 174 -16.04 0.53 7.44
N GLY A 175 -14.83 0.71 7.97
CA GLY A 175 -13.60 0.24 7.34
C GLY A 175 -13.32 -1.23 7.63
N LEU A 176 -13.00 -1.99 6.59
CA LEU A 176 -12.51 -3.37 6.72
C LEU A 176 -10.99 -3.35 6.97
N ILE A 177 -10.56 -3.80 8.14
CA ILE A 177 -9.13 -3.91 8.45
C ILE A 177 -8.60 -5.24 7.92
N LEU A 178 -7.75 -5.20 6.89
CA LEU A 178 -7.13 -6.38 6.28
C LEU A 178 -6.01 -6.97 7.15
N GLY A 179 -5.42 -6.15 8.01
CA GLY A 179 -4.36 -6.57 8.93
C GLY A 179 -3.38 -5.47 9.27
N HIS A 180 -2.25 -5.89 9.87
CA HIS A 180 -1.20 -5.01 10.37
C HIS A 180 0.14 -5.33 9.71
N VAL A 181 0.90 -4.28 9.38
CA VAL A 181 2.29 -4.38 8.93
C VAL A 181 3.21 -3.86 10.02
N LEU A 182 3.99 -4.76 10.63
CA LEU A 182 5.00 -4.38 11.60
C LEU A 182 6.23 -3.85 10.88
N ASN A 183 6.47 -2.55 10.96
CA ASN A 183 7.59 -1.86 10.33
C ASN A 183 8.69 -1.51 11.34
N LYS A 184 9.89 -1.23 10.85
CA LYS A 184 11.06 -0.79 11.65
C LYS A 184 11.46 -1.77 12.75
N ARG A 185 11.22 -3.07 12.56
CA ARG A 185 11.67 -4.08 13.52
C ARG A 185 13.18 -4.17 13.52
N THR A 186 13.80 -3.78 14.63
CA THR A 186 15.22 -4.00 14.91
C THR A 186 15.39 -5.30 15.66
N TYR A 187 16.27 -6.17 15.18
CA TYR A 187 16.66 -7.35 15.94
C TYR A 187 17.70 -6.90 16.96
N ALA A 188 17.43 -7.18 18.23
CA ALA A 188 18.36 -6.85 19.33
C ALA A 188 19.65 -7.69 19.32
N VAL A 189 19.71 -8.70 18.46
CA VAL A 189 20.91 -9.55 18.31
C VAL A 189 21.83 -8.88 17.29
N PRO A 190 23.03 -8.40 17.68
CA PRO A 190 23.99 -7.88 16.74
C PRO A 190 24.31 -8.91 15.64
N ASP A 191 24.46 -8.46 14.40
CA ASP A 191 24.81 -9.33 13.26
C ASP A 191 26.06 -10.18 13.52
N LEU A 192 26.93 -9.73 14.42
CA LEU A 192 28.09 -10.46 14.89
C LEU A 192 27.71 -11.79 15.58
N PHE A 193 26.68 -11.82 16.43
CA PHE A 193 26.23 -13.04 17.09
C PHE A 193 25.59 -14.03 16.11
N HIS A 194 24.83 -13.52 15.12
CA HIS A 194 24.27 -14.37 14.08
C HIS A 194 25.38 -15.03 13.23
N ARG A 195 26.46 -14.29 12.94
CA ARG A 195 27.62 -14.82 12.21
C ARG A 195 28.40 -15.85 13.02
N ILE A 196 28.54 -15.65 14.34
CA ILE A 196 29.20 -16.58 15.23
C ILE A 196 28.42 -17.88 15.38
N MET A 197 27.09 -17.83 15.57
CA MET A 197 26.25 -19.02 15.69
C MET A 197 26.19 -19.81 14.37
N THR A 198 26.08 -19.12 13.22
CA THR A 198 26.13 -19.79 11.91
C THR A 198 27.50 -20.41 11.63
N ALA A 199 28.60 -19.80 12.09
CA ALA A 199 29.96 -20.35 11.97
C ALA A 199 30.21 -21.52 12.94
N ALA A 200 29.50 -21.56 14.06
CA ALA A 200 29.57 -22.62 15.07
C ALA A 200 28.65 -23.82 14.77
N GLY A 201 27.86 -23.77 13.70
CA GLY A 201 26.99 -24.89 13.30
C GLY A 201 25.81 -25.15 14.24
N ILE A 202 25.37 -24.13 15.01
CA ILE A 202 24.22 -24.17 15.91
C ILE A 202 23.07 -23.37 15.34
#